data_c10b312bb72eb8e85f7570f30f145f77
#
_entry.id   c10b312bb72eb8e85f7570f30f145f77
#
_cell.length_a   1.000
_cell.length_b   1.000
_cell.length_c   1.000
_cell.angle_alpha   90.00
_cell.angle_beta   90.00
_cell.angle_gamma   90.00
#
_symmetry.space_group_name_H-M   'P 1'
#
loop_
_entity.id
_entity.type
_entity.pdbx_description
1 polymer ?
#
loop_
_entity_poly.entity_id
_entity_poly.type
_entity_poly.pdbx_seq_one_letter_code
_entity_poly.pdbx_strand_id
1 'polypeptide(L)'
;MLDKSGIIKRLMLSNQKASAEIKALKGPEKPGLFAFQKHIHQYVLDKFLLDDEEGIQTDNINELAKKSVEKAGKLNPNEAALLDVSKHCGATSSYMTKKVLLYLALAEDLGVNLQKYDMSEIETTGELAALLYRETQASEHAFVYLDNAATAPVEDVVIDQINQRIVKCNANVHRGIYRLSEESTATYEKDRADVAVYLNATPNEIVFTSGATESLNQAARILSDFVSEGDEILTTVYEHHSNFLPWQQLALRKGATLIVATSAEDLESKLSDKTRIVAITHCSNVLGTYFDVKHICKKARETGAISVVDGAQAIAHSHPDLKEIDCDFYAFSGHKIGATTGIGVLYIKDCLIKKLNPSSFGGGMVKRCSIDDCTFEDAPYCFEAGTPNFVGATGLATALRHRSMREEDLFLKEQGLMKHLVKGLSEIKGLHLLSDAALHNQKQVCASFTVEGAHPYDIAMLLDKKGFAVRSGMHCAMPLMTHLGIEHAVRVSPSYRNTTEEIDRFLQALQEVLLICCRSDGTP
;
A
#
# COMPACT_ATOMS: atom_id res chain seq x y z
N MET A 1 -6.88 31.02 -46.29
CA MET A 1 -5.78 30.37 -45.53
C MET A 1 -6.32 30.14 -44.13
N LEU A 2 -6.72 28.91 -43.83
CA LEU A 2 -7.09 28.55 -42.45
C LEU A 2 -5.81 28.58 -41.60
N ASP A 3 -5.84 29.33 -40.51
CA ASP A 3 -4.76 29.49 -39.56
C ASP A 3 -4.34 28.13 -39.00
N LYS A 4 -3.05 27.76 -39.15
CA LYS A 4 -2.47 26.51 -38.67
C LYS A 4 -2.76 26.24 -37.18
N SER A 5 -2.82 27.29 -36.37
CA SER A 5 -3.15 27.21 -34.94
C SER A 5 -4.62 26.81 -34.71
N GLY A 6 -5.53 27.20 -35.61
CA GLY A 6 -6.96 26.90 -35.56
C GLY A 6 -7.27 25.41 -35.83
N ILE A 7 -6.54 24.78 -36.77
CA ILE A 7 -6.74 23.35 -37.11
C ILE A 7 -6.23 22.49 -35.95
N ILE A 8 -5.03 22.74 -35.43
CA ILE A 8 -4.45 22.00 -34.28
C ILE A 8 -5.37 22.13 -33.06
N LYS A 9 -5.87 23.33 -32.79
CA LYS A 9 -6.75 23.58 -31.66
C LYS A 9 -8.10 22.85 -31.78
N ARG A 10 -8.68 22.75 -32.99
CA ARG A 10 -9.87 21.96 -33.25
C ARG A 10 -9.64 20.45 -33.07
N LEU A 11 -8.51 19.93 -33.55
CA LEU A 11 -8.13 18.52 -33.40
C LEU A 11 -7.92 18.15 -31.95
N MET A 12 -7.22 18.99 -31.17
CA MET A 12 -7.05 18.78 -29.73
C MET A 12 -8.38 18.80 -28.96
N LEU A 13 -9.27 19.76 -29.30
CA LEU A 13 -10.60 19.87 -28.70
C LEU A 13 -11.50 18.68 -29.03
N SER A 14 -11.51 18.22 -30.30
CA SER A 14 -12.29 17.05 -30.70
C SER A 14 -11.85 15.78 -29.97
N ASN A 15 -10.54 15.55 -29.87
CA ASN A 15 -10.01 14.39 -29.13
C ASN A 15 -10.24 14.45 -27.63
N GLN A 16 -10.10 15.62 -27.01
CA GLN A 16 -10.39 15.78 -25.58
C GLN A 16 -11.87 15.55 -25.29
N LYS A 17 -12.76 16.04 -26.16
CA LYS A 17 -14.20 15.83 -26.06
C LYS A 17 -14.56 14.35 -26.22
N ALA A 18 -14.06 13.69 -27.25
CA ALA A 18 -14.30 12.25 -27.48
C ALA A 18 -13.83 11.40 -26.32
N SER A 19 -12.61 11.63 -25.80
CA SER A 19 -12.09 10.92 -24.62
C SER A 19 -12.89 11.21 -23.35
N ALA A 20 -13.37 12.44 -23.16
CA ALA A 20 -14.21 12.77 -22.00
C ALA A 20 -15.58 12.09 -22.05
N GLU A 21 -16.23 12.08 -23.22
CA GLU A 21 -17.53 11.43 -23.43
C GLU A 21 -17.43 9.90 -23.23
N ILE A 22 -16.40 9.27 -23.73
CA ILE A 22 -16.17 7.82 -23.53
C ILE A 22 -15.87 7.50 -22.06
N LYS A 23 -15.06 8.31 -21.37
CA LYS A 23 -14.79 8.12 -19.94
C LYS A 23 -16.05 8.27 -19.09
N ALA A 24 -16.99 9.11 -19.47
CA ALA A 24 -18.26 9.28 -18.78
C ALA A 24 -19.15 8.01 -18.83
N LEU A 25 -18.95 7.12 -19.81
CA LEU A 25 -19.66 5.83 -19.89
C LEU A 25 -19.30 4.84 -18.80
N LYS A 26 -18.26 5.11 -18.00
CA LYS A 26 -17.86 4.33 -16.82
C LYS A 26 -18.63 4.71 -15.55
N GLY A 27 -19.45 5.76 -15.58
CA GLY A 27 -20.19 6.24 -14.42
C GLY A 27 -21.25 5.25 -13.90
N PRO A 28 -21.84 5.53 -12.73
CA PRO A 28 -22.82 4.63 -12.08
C PRO A 28 -24.10 4.43 -12.90
N GLU A 29 -24.44 5.35 -13.77
CA GLU A 29 -25.54 5.21 -14.73
C GLU A 29 -24.99 4.80 -16.10
N LYS A 30 -24.81 3.50 -16.31
CA LYS A 30 -24.32 2.96 -17.58
C LYS A 30 -25.41 2.98 -18.65
N PRO A 31 -25.13 3.50 -19.86
CA PRO A 31 -26.09 3.45 -20.95
C PRO A 31 -26.34 2.01 -21.39
N GLY A 32 -27.54 1.70 -21.86
CA GLY A 32 -27.80 0.41 -22.53
C GLY A 32 -26.93 0.21 -23.79
N LEU A 33 -26.78 -1.04 -24.23
CA LEU A 33 -25.91 -1.41 -25.35
C LEU A 33 -26.11 -0.54 -26.62
N PHE A 34 -27.34 -0.20 -26.96
CA PHE A 34 -27.63 0.62 -28.14
C PHE A 34 -27.08 2.05 -28.03
N ALA A 35 -27.23 2.68 -26.86
CA ALA A 35 -26.66 4.01 -26.61
C ALA A 35 -25.12 3.94 -26.58
N PHE A 36 -24.55 2.88 -25.98
CA PHE A 36 -23.11 2.64 -25.98
C PHE A 36 -22.56 2.47 -27.41
N GLN A 37 -23.22 1.72 -28.27
CA GLN A 37 -22.84 1.57 -29.68
C GLN A 37 -22.78 2.91 -30.41
N LYS A 38 -23.76 3.78 -30.19
CA LYS A 38 -23.78 5.12 -30.77
C LYS A 38 -22.58 5.97 -30.33
N HIS A 39 -22.23 5.93 -29.06
CA HIS A 39 -21.05 6.64 -28.54
C HIS A 39 -19.74 6.08 -29.09
N ILE A 40 -19.59 4.76 -29.22
CA ILE A 40 -18.40 4.15 -29.82
C ILE A 40 -18.28 4.52 -31.29
N HIS A 41 -19.37 4.47 -32.05
CA HIS A 41 -19.36 4.89 -33.45
C HIS A 41 -18.91 6.35 -33.59
N GLN A 42 -19.48 7.27 -32.82
CA GLN A 42 -19.09 8.68 -32.82
C GLN A 42 -17.61 8.87 -32.42
N TYR A 43 -17.13 8.15 -31.42
CA TYR A 43 -15.73 8.17 -31.03
C TYR A 43 -14.80 7.75 -32.15
N VAL A 44 -15.17 6.73 -32.93
CA VAL A 44 -14.39 6.27 -34.11
C VAL A 44 -14.34 7.36 -35.18
N LEU A 45 -15.46 8.00 -35.48
CA LEU A 45 -15.52 9.12 -36.42
C LEU A 45 -14.62 10.28 -35.97
N ASP A 46 -14.70 10.67 -34.70
CA ASP A 46 -13.91 11.76 -34.14
C ASP A 46 -12.41 11.45 -34.15
N LYS A 47 -12.01 10.24 -33.78
CA LYS A 47 -10.60 9.80 -33.81
C LYS A 47 -10.04 9.67 -35.24
N PHE A 48 -10.89 9.35 -36.21
CA PHE A 48 -10.53 9.28 -37.61
C PHE A 48 -10.69 10.62 -38.35
N LEU A 49 -11.13 11.67 -37.66
CA LEU A 49 -11.38 13.02 -38.22
C LEU A 49 -12.37 13.01 -39.39
N LEU A 50 -13.40 12.19 -39.27
CA LEU A 50 -14.49 12.08 -40.24
C LEU A 50 -15.71 12.86 -39.73
N ASP A 51 -16.25 13.78 -40.53
CA ASP A 51 -17.42 14.59 -40.19
C ASP A 51 -18.72 13.89 -40.65
N ASP A 52 -19.82 14.06 -39.92
CA ASP A 52 -21.15 13.52 -40.26
C ASP A 52 -21.68 14.02 -41.63
N GLU A 53 -21.20 15.17 -42.10
CA GLU A 53 -21.61 15.80 -43.37
C GLU A 53 -21.09 15.05 -44.61
N GLU A 54 -20.11 14.14 -44.47
CA GLU A 54 -19.52 13.39 -45.59
C GLU A 54 -20.33 12.15 -46.00
N GLY A 55 -21.56 11.98 -45.49
CA GLY A 55 -22.44 10.88 -45.87
C GLY A 55 -21.89 9.49 -45.53
N ILE A 56 -21.25 9.37 -44.40
CA ILE A 56 -20.65 8.12 -43.95
C ILE A 56 -21.75 7.21 -43.43
N GLN A 57 -22.26 6.36 -44.29
CA GLN A 57 -23.30 5.36 -43.97
C GLN A 57 -22.72 3.98 -43.59
N THR A 58 -21.39 3.89 -43.44
CA THR A 58 -20.75 2.62 -43.10
C THR A 58 -20.34 2.56 -41.63
N ASP A 59 -20.54 1.42 -41.00
CA ASP A 59 -20.02 1.06 -39.68
C ASP A 59 -18.75 0.19 -39.76
N ASN A 60 -18.28 -0.10 -40.98
CA ASN A 60 -17.07 -0.90 -41.22
C ASN A 60 -15.81 -0.10 -40.89
N ILE A 61 -15.07 -0.53 -39.84
CA ILE A 61 -13.89 0.18 -39.32
C ILE A 61 -12.77 0.26 -40.36
N ASN A 62 -12.61 -0.73 -41.20
CA ASN A 62 -11.57 -0.73 -42.24
C ASN A 62 -11.89 0.31 -43.34
N GLU A 63 -13.16 0.45 -43.72
CA GLU A 63 -13.60 1.49 -44.65
C GLU A 63 -13.45 2.91 -44.04
N LEU A 64 -13.84 3.09 -42.79
CA LEU A 64 -13.66 4.35 -42.06
C LEU A 64 -12.16 4.72 -41.98
N ALA A 65 -11.30 3.76 -41.66
CA ALA A 65 -9.86 3.98 -41.59
C ALA A 65 -9.28 4.34 -42.99
N LYS A 66 -9.74 3.70 -44.08
CA LYS A 66 -9.33 4.05 -45.47
C LYS A 66 -9.76 5.45 -45.85
N LYS A 67 -11.02 5.85 -45.57
CA LYS A 67 -11.52 7.22 -45.79
C LYS A 67 -10.71 8.26 -45.03
N SER A 68 -10.33 7.95 -43.79
CA SER A 68 -9.48 8.82 -43.00
C SER A 68 -8.06 8.97 -43.60
N VAL A 69 -7.48 7.90 -44.17
CA VAL A 69 -6.20 7.96 -44.90
C VAL A 69 -6.33 8.81 -46.19
N GLU A 70 -7.39 8.60 -46.96
CA GLU A 70 -7.66 9.38 -48.16
C GLU A 70 -7.84 10.88 -47.88
N LYS A 71 -8.55 11.21 -46.77
CA LYS A 71 -8.70 12.58 -46.32
C LYS A 71 -7.35 13.19 -45.91
N ALA A 72 -6.54 12.46 -45.15
CA ALA A 72 -5.20 12.87 -44.78
C ALA A 72 -4.26 13.07 -45.98
N GLY A 73 -4.36 12.22 -47.03
CA GLY A 73 -3.60 12.32 -48.25
C GLY A 73 -3.93 13.54 -49.13
N LYS A 74 -5.06 14.18 -48.90
CA LYS A 74 -5.46 15.44 -49.55
C LYS A 74 -4.90 16.69 -48.82
N LEU A 75 -4.33 16.52 -47.64
CA LEU A 75 -3.66 17.58 -46.90
C LEU A 75 -2.27 17.82 -47.51
N ASN A 76 -1.80 19.07 -47.45
CA ASN A 76 -0.44 19.34 -47.90
C ASN A 76 0.61 18.71 -46.93
N PRO A 77 1.86 18.46 -47.38
CA PRO A 77 2.88 17.79 -46.56
C PRO A 77 3.15 18.46 -45.21
N ASN A 78 2.99 19.80 -45.10
CA ASN A 78 3.18 20.53 -43.86
C ASN A 78 2.01 20.35 -42.87
N GLU A 79 0.79 20.12 -43.37
CA GLU A 79 -0.37 19.82 -42.55
C GLU A 79 -0.36 18.36 -42.08
N ALA A 80 0.09 17.44 -42.95
CA ALA A 80 0.28 16.03 -42.60
C ALA A 80 1.37 15.85 -41.53
N ALA A 81 2.50 16.61 -41.61
CA ALA A 81 3.57 16.58 -40.60
C ALA A 81 3.13 17.14 -39.24
N LEU A 82 2.17 18.08 -39.19
CA LEU A 82 1.61 18.59 -37.93
C LEU A 82 0.66 17.59 -37.25
N LEU A 83 0.05 16.71 -38.01
CA LEU A 83 -0.79 15.63 -37.49
C LEU A 83 0.05 14.49 -36.86
N ASP A 84 1.30 14.33 -37.33
CA ASP A 84 2.21 13.27 -36.87
C ASP A 84 2.77 13.54 -35.45
N VAL A 85 2.73 14.78 -34.98
CA VAL A 85 3.20 15.19 -33.64
C VAL A 85 2.18 14.90 -32.54
N SER A 86 0.94 14.64 -32.90
CA SER A 86 -0.10 14.29 -31.96
C SER A 86 -0.37 12.79 -32.00
N LYS A 87 -0.48 12.12 -30.85
CA LYS A 87 -0.84 10.71 -30.67
C LYS A 87 -2.24 10.35 -31.26
N HIS A 88 -2.54 10.78 -32.50
CA HIS A 88 -3.86 10.69 -33.10
C HIS A 88 -3.90 9.66 -34.22
N CYS A 89 -4.92 8.82 -34.22
CA CYS A 89 -5.21 7.85 -35.28
C CYS A 89 -5.29 8.50 -36.68
N GLY A 90 -5.51 9.83 -36.76
CA GLY A 90 -5.63 10.62 -37.99
C GLY A 90 -4.33 10.80 -38.81
N ALA A 91 -3.16 10.66 -38.20
CA ALA A 91 -1.88 11.07 -38.78
C ALA A 91 -1.12 10.01 -39.57
N THR A 92 -1.56 8.72 -39.53
CA THR A 92 -0.82 7.62 -40.17
C THR A 92 -1.26 7.41 -41.62
N SER A 93 -0.32 7.04 -42.48
CA SER A 93 -0.58 6.70 -43.88
C SER A 93 -1.12 5.27 -44.06
N SER A 94 -1.12 4.44 -43.01
CA SER A 94 -1.59 3.04 -43.04
C SER A 94 -2.92 2.90 -42.30
N TYR A 95 -3.93 2.37 -42.97
CA TYR A 95 -5.22 2.08 -42.33
C TYR A 95 -5.11 1.05 -41.19
N MET A 96 -4.19 0.08 -41.30
CA MET A 96 -3.94 -0.90 -40.24
C MET A 96 -3.39 -0.23 -38.99
N THR A 97 -2.43 0.68 -39.13
CA THR A 97 -1.89 1.45 -37.99
C THR A 97 -2.97 2.31 -37.34
N LYS A 98 -3.85 2.93 -38.13
CA LYS A 98 -5.00 3.69 -37.60
C LYS A 98 -5.93 2.81 -36.77
N LYS A 99 -6.23 1.60 -37.25
CA LYS A 99 -7.05 0.63 -36.52
C LYS A 99 -6.42 0.24 -35.17
N VAL A 100 -5.12 -0.05 -35.16
CA VAL A 100 -4.38 -0.38 -33.93
C VAL A 100 -4.38 0.79 -32.94
N LEU A 101 -4.08 2.00 -33.41
CA LEU A 101 -4.10 3.20 -32.55
C LEU A 101 -5.49 3.51 -31.97
N LEU A 102 -6.56 3.28 -32.75
CA LEU A 102 -7.93 3.39 -32.29
C LEU A 102 -8.20 2.41 -31.12
N TYR A 103 -7.79 1.15 -31.26
CA TYR A 103 -8.00 0.13 -30.24
C TYR A 103 -7.21 0.43 -28.95
N LEU A 104 -5.97 0.91 -29.09
CA LEU A 104 -5.16 1.34 -27.94
C LEU A 104 -5.79 2.53 -27.22
N ALA A 105 -6.27 3.53 -27.96
CA ALA A 105 -6.93 4.70 -27.37
C ALA A 105 -8.22 4.31 -26.64
N LEU A 106 -9.06 3.44 -27.21
CA LEU A 106 -10.27 2.93 -26.57
C LEU A 106 -9.95 2.09 -25.34
N ALA A 107 -8.94 1.23 -25.40
CA ALA A 107 -8.49 0.44 -24.26
C ALA A 107 -8.04 1.33 -23.10
N GLU A 108 -7.27 2.39 -23.39
CA GLU A 108 -6.81 3.38 -22.40
C GLU A 108 -7.99 4.18 -21.82
N ASP A 109 -8.85 4.74 -22.67
CA ASP A 109 -9.96 5.60 -22.23
C ASP A 109 -11.03 4.82 -21.44
N LEU A 110 -11.33 3.57 -21.84
CA LEU A 110 -12.27 2.69 -21.15
C LEU A 110 -11.64 1.85 -20.04
N GLY A 111 -10.29 1.79 -19.94
CA GLY A 111 -9.59 0.99 -18.96
C GLY A 111 -9.84 -0.51 -19.12
N VAL A 112 -9.99 -0.98 -20.36
CA VAL A 112 -10.24 -2.38 -20.71
C VAL A 112 -9.00 -3.01 -21.35
N ASN A 113 -8.79 -4.31 -21.14
CA ASN A 113 -7.67 -5.03 -21.76
C ASN A 113 -8.13 -5.73 -23.04
N LEU A 114 -7.75 -5.17 -24.19
CA LEU A 114 -8.06 -5.74 -25.50
C LEU A 114 -6.99 -6.71 -26.03
N GLN A 115 -5.83 -6.84 -25.38
CA GLN A 115 -4.74 -7.71 -25.84
C GLN A 115 -5.08 -9.20 -25.87
N LYS A 116 -6.12 -9.61 -25.14
CA LYS A 116 -6.60 -11.01 -25.10
C LYS A 116 -7.49 -11.41 -26.28
N TYR A 117 -7.80 -10.47 -27.18
CA TYR A 117 -8.66 -10.68 -28.33
C TYR A 117 -7.87 -10.56 -29.63
N ASP A 118 -8.24 -11.36 -30.64
CA ASP A 118 -7.78 -11.13 -32.00
C ASP A 118 -8.59 -9.99 -32.63
N MET A 119 -8.05 -8.78 -32.52
CA MET A 119 -8.70 -7.56 -33.01
C MET A 119 -8.76 -7.50 -34.56
N SER A 120 -8.12 -8.43 -35.28
CA SER A 120 -8.23 -8.51 -36.75
C SER A 120 -9.62 -8.99 -37.20
N GLU A 121 -10.31 -9.76 -36.38
CA GLU A 121 -11.66 -10.27 -36.63
C GLU A 121 -12.77 -9.21 -36.44
N ILE A 122 -12.48 -8.08 -35.78
CA ILE A 122 -13.43 -7.00 -35.57
C ILE A 122 -13.52 -6.13 -36.84
N GLU A 123 -14.65 -6.14 -37.51
CA GLU A 123 -14.86 -5.40 -38.75
C GLU A 123 -15.72 -4.14 -38.58
N THR A 124 -16.68 -4.15 -37.68
CA THR A 124 -17.65 -3.06 -37.51
C THR A 124 -17.53 -2.34 -36.17
N THR A 125 -17.97 -1.07 -36.14
CA THR A 125 -18.07 -0.32 -34.88
C THR A 125 -19.10 -0.93 -33.92
N GLY A 126 -20.09 -1.65 -34.45
CA GLY A 126 -21.08 -2.39 -33.67
C GLY A 126 -20.48 -3.59 -32.93
N GLU A 127 -19.65 -4.41 -33.62
CA GLU A 127 -18.92 -5.52 -33.01
C GLU A 127 -17.91 -5.02 -31.97
N LEU A 128 -17.17 -3.96 -32.31
CA LEU A 128 -16.25 -3.31 -31.38
C LEU A 128 -16.98 -2.83 -30.12
N ALA A 129 -18.12 -2.16 -30.30
CA ALA A 129 -18.93 -1.68 -29.18
C ALA A 129 -19.48 -2.83 -28.33
N ALA A 130 -19.94 -3.93 -28.93
CA ALA A 130 -20.43 -5.09 -28.21
C ALA A 130 -19.30 -5.75 -27.38
N LEU A 131 -18.09 -5.85 -27.94
CA LEU A 131 -16.91 -6.32 -27.24
C LEU A 131 -16.57 -5.41 -26.05
N LEU A 132 -16.43 -4.11 -26.30
CA LEU A 132 -16.10 -3.11 -25.28
C LEU A 132 -17.17 -3.02 -24.20
N TYR A 133 -18.47 -3.08 -24.58
CA TYR A 133 -19.57 -3.12 -23.62
C TYR A 133 -19.46 -4.32 -22.70
N ARG A 134 -19.23 -5.51 -23.24
CA ARG A 134 -19.01 -6.73 -22.46
C ARG A 134 -17.79 -6.59 -21.54
N GLU A 135 -16.68 -6.02 -22.02
CA GLU A 135 -15.48 -5.80 -21.21
C GLU A 135 -15.69 -4.74 -20.12
N THR A 136 -16.43 -3.67 -20.39
CA THR A 136 -16.78 -2.70 -19.36
C THR A 136 -17.76 -3.27 -18.34
N GLN A 137 -18.62 -4.23 -18.71
CA GLN A 137 -19.46 -4.96 -17.76
C GLN A 137 -18.65 -6.03 -17.02
N ALA A 138 -17.69 -6.69 -17.67
CA ALA A 138 -16.77 -7.65 -17.05
C ALA A 138 -15.76 -6.97 -16.12
N SER A 139 -15.40 -5.71 -16.34
CA SER A 139 -14.61 -4.89 -15.40
C SER A 139 -15.37 -4.53 -14.12
N GLU A 140 -16.65 -4.91 -14.00
CA GLU A 140 -17.41 -4.91 -12.72
C GLU A 140 -16.88 -5.94 -11.70
N HIS A 141 -15.99 -6.80 -12.09
CA HIS A 141 -15.16 -7.47 -11.11
C HIS A 141 -14.08 -6.47 -10.65
N ALA A 142 -14.50 -5.52 -9.80
CA ALA A 142 -13.59 -4.59 -9.16
C ALA A 142 -12.33 -5.35 -8.69
N PHE A 143 -11.17 -4.79 -9.02
CA PHE A 143 -9.88 -5.29 -8.57
C PHE A 143 -9.91 -5.44 -7.05
N VAL A 144 -9.71 -6.65 -6.56
CA VAL A 144 -9.81 -6.98 -5.14
C VAL A 144 -8.42 -6.88 -4.52
N TYR A 145 -8.24 -5.88 -3.66
CA TYR A 145 -6.98 -5.66 -2.97
C TYR A 145 -6.91 -6.49 -1.69
N LEU A 146 -6.01 -7.47 -1.64
CA LEU A 146 -5.79 -8.41 -0.54
C LEU A 146 -4.34 -8.39 -0.03
N ASP A 147 -3.61 -7.28 -0.21
CA ASP A 147 -2.24 -7.08 0.31
C ASP A 147 -2.17 -5.96 1.36
N ASN A 148 -3.19 -5.84 2.21
CA ASN A 148 -3.28 -4.78 3.23
C ASN A 148 -2.16 -4.88 4.29
N ALA A 149 -1.61 -6.06 4.56
CA ALA A 149 -0.45 -6.22 5.46
C ALA A 149 0.85 -5.60 4.90
N ALA A 150 0.93 -5.30 3.59
CA ALA A 150 2.02 -4.53 3.02
C ALA A 150 1.78 -3.02 3.17
N THR A 151 0.63 -2.54 2.72
CA THR A 151 0.16 -1.16 2.88
C THR A 151 -1.36 -1.14 2.78
N ALA A 152 -2.03 -0.34 3.60
CA ALA A 152 -3.47 -0.15 3.50
C ALA A 152 -3.77 1.02 2.54
N PRO A 153 -4.87 0.97 1.76
CA PRO A 153 -5.36 2.12 1.01
C PRO A 153 -5.61 3.31 1.94
N VAL A 154 -5.24 4.51 1.49
CA VAL A 154 -5.47 5.73 2.27
C VAL A 154 -6.97 5.99 2.39
N GLU A 155 -7.43 6.40 3.59
CA GLU A 155 -8.83 6.74 3.84
C GLU A 155 -9.20 8.07 3.19
N ASP A 156 -10.40 8.19 2.63
CA ASP A 156 -10.87 9.44 1.99
C ASP A 156 -10.83 10.61 2.97
N VAL A 157 -11.24 10.38 4.22
CA VAL A 157 -11.18 11.40 5.29
C VAL A 157 -9.75 11.86 5.55
N VAL A 158 -8.76 10.99 5.39
CA VAL A 158 -7.33 11.33 5.54
C VAL A 158 -6.89 12.19 4.36
N ILE A 159 -7.28 11.84 3.13
CA ILE A 159 -6.99 12.62 1.91
C ILE A 159 -7.55 14.04 2.06
N ASP A 160 -8.80 14.18 2.49
CA ASP A 160 -9.46 15.47 2.69
C ASP A 160 -8.75 16.33 3.76
N GLN A 161 -8.37 15.75 4.88
CA GLN A 161 -7.66 16.48 5.95
C GLN A 161 -6.26 16.91 5.52
N ILE A 162 -5.53 16.06 4.81
CA ILE A 162 -4.22 16.40 4.24
C ILE A 162 -4.35 17.54 3.23
N ASN A 163 -5.32 17.48 2.32
CA ASN A 163 -5.57 18.54 1.35
C ASN A 163 -5.90 19.87 2.05
N GLN A 164 -6.77 19.84 3.06
CA GLN A 164 -7.08 21.02 3.86
C GLN A 164 -5.84 21.58 4.57
N ARG A 165 -4.99 20.71 5.13
CA ARG A 165 -3.74 21.08 5.78
C ARG A 165 -2.80 21.80 4.81
N ILE A 166 -2.57 21.24 3.61
CA ILE A 166 -1.71 21.82 2.58
C ILE A 166 -2.24 23.17 2.10
N VAL A 167 -3.54 23.29 1.85
CA VAL A 167 -4.13 24.51 1.28
C VAL A 167 -4.23 25.64 2.31
N LYS A 168 -4.61 25.33 3.56
CA LYS A 168 -4.95 26.36 4.56
C LYS A 168 -3.79 26.71 5.50
N CYS A 169 -2.89 25.77 5.81
CA CYS A 169 -1.92 25.91 6.89
C CYS A 169 -0.58 25.22 6.58
N ASN A 170 -0.01 25.46 5.40
CA ASN A 170 1.29 24.95 5.01
C ASN A 170 2.41 25.92 5.39
N ALA A 171 2.73 25.99 6.68
CA ALA A 171 3.83 26.78 7.21
C ALA A 171 4.72 25.92 8.11
N ASN A 172 6.03 26.31 8.21
CA ASN A 172 6.95 25.59 9.08
C ASN A 172 6.53 25.72 10.55
N VAL A 173 6.69 24.63 11.30
CA VAL A 173 6.28 24.53 12.71
C VAL A 173 7.39 25.05 13.66
N HIS A 174 7.01 25.45 14.88
CA HIS A 174 7.83 25.82 16.05
C HIS A 174 8.63 27.13 15.98
N ARG A 175 9.03 27.64 14.80
CA ARG A 175 10.01 28.76 14.73
C ARG A 175 9.50 30.06 14.13
N GLY A 176 8.29 30.07 13.58
CA GLY A 176 7.69 31.28 13.02
C GLY A 176 6.92 32.05 14.08
N ILE A 177 7.02 33.38 14.07
CA ILE A 177 6.30 34.31 14.96
C ILE A 177 5.07 34.90 14.27
N TYR A 178 4.67 34.37 13.13
CA TYR A 178 3.49 34.81 12.37
C TYR A 178 2.36 33.80 12.49
N ARG A 179 1.12 34.29 12.40
CA ARG A 179 -0.10 33.54 12.65
C ARG A 179 -0.14 32.15 11.97
N LEU A 180 0.24 32.06 10.70
CA LEU A 180 0.18 30.78 9.96
C LEU A 180 1.14 29.72 10.54
N SER A 181 2.31 30.12 11.05
CA SER A 181 3.26 29.22 11.71
C SER A 181 2.76 28.79 13.09
N GLU A 182 2.12 29.70 13.84
CA GLU A 182 1.51 29.38 15.13
C GLU A 182 0.35 28.39 14.98
N GLU A 183 -0.55 28.62 14.01
CA GLU A 183 -1.65 27.71 13.66
C GLU A 183 -1.11 26.34 13.21
N SER A 184 -0.03 26.35 12.40
CA SER A 184 0.63 25.12 11.96
C SER A 184 1.22 24.32 13.12
N THR A 185 1.88 25.00 14.05
CA THR A 185 2.45 24.40 15.26
C THR A 185 1.34 23.84 16.17
N ALA A 186 0.31 24.63 16.43
CA ALA A 186 -0.81 24.20 17.26
C ALA A 186 -1.50 22.94 16.70
N THR A 187 -1.66 22.87 15.37
CA THR A 187 -2.23 21.70 14.72
C THR A 187 -1.32 20.48 14.85
N TYR A 188 0.00 20.66 14.64
CA TYR A 188 0.97 19.56 14.75
C TYR A 188 1.02 18.97 16.15
N GLU A 189 1.01 19.83 17.18
CA GLU A 189 1.01 19.36 18.58
C GLU A 189 -0.34 18.75 18.99
N LYS A 190 -1.45 19.24 18.43
CA LYS A 190 -2.74 18.58 18.57
C LYS A 190 -2.75 17.19 17.93
N ASP A 191 -2.20 17.04 16.73
CA ASP A 191 -2.09 15.76 16.06
C ASP A 191 -1.25 14.77 16.90
N ARG A 192 -0.15 15.24 17.53
CA ARG A 192 0.65 14.44 18.48
C ARG A 192 -0.18 14.01 19.69
N ALA A 193 -0.94 14.93 20.27
CA ALA A 193 -1.81 14.63 21.41
C ALA A 193 -2.89 13.60 21.04
N ASP A 194 -3.49 13.70 19.86
CA ASP A 194 -4.48 12.74 19.37
C ASP A 194 -3.86 11.33 19.19
N VAL A 195 -2.62 11.24 18.69
CA VAL A 195 -1.87 9.97 18.63
C VAL A 195 -1.60 9.42 20.02
N ALA A 196 -1.17 10.27 20.96
CA ALA A 196 -0.92 9.88 22.34
C ALA A 196 -2.19 9.34 23.02
N VAL A 197 -3.32 10.03 22.85
CA VAL A 197 -4.62 9.57 23.38
C VAL A 197 -4.98 8.20 22.83
N TYR A 198 -4.83 7.98 21.53
CA TYR A 198 -5.11 6.67 20.92
C TYR A 198 -4.28 5.55 21.54
N LEU A 199 -3.04 5.80 21.91
CA LEU A 199 -2.13 4.82 22.49
C LEU A 199 -2.19 4.70 24.01
N ASN A 200 -3.06 5.47 24.68
CA ASN A 200 -3.06 5.67 26.14
C ASN A 200 -1.68 6.11 26.68
N ALA A 201 -1.04 7.05 25.96
CA ALA A 201 0.26 7.61 26.26
C ALA A 201 0.16 9.14 26.50
N THR A 202 1.29 9.78 26.77
CA THR A 202 1.40 11.25 26.84
C THR A 202 2.08 11.80 25.58
N PRO A 203 1.83 13.06 25.19
CA PRO A 203 2.47 13.66 24.02
C PRO A 203 4.00 13.63 24.05
N ASN A 204 4.62 13.73 25.23
CA ASN A 204 6.08 13.69 25.37
C ASN A 204 6.69 12.31 25.05
N GLU A 205 5.89 11.26 25.08
CA GLU A 205 6.29 9.89 24.75
C GLU A 205 6.19 9.58 23.26
N ILE A 206 5.63 10.50 22.44
CA ILE A 206 5.37 10.29 21.01
C ILE A 206 6.42 11.02 20.18
N VAL A 207 7.28 10.27 19.50
CA VAL A 207 8.27 10.78 18.55
C VAL A 207 7.80 10.44 17.14
N PHE A 208 7.62 11.44 16.27
CA PHE A 208 7.30 11.22 14.87
C PHE A 208 8.55 10.85 14.08
N THR A 209 8.41 9.82 13.25
CA THR A 209 9.46 9.27 12.38
C THR A 209 8.93 9.11 10.96
N SER A 210 9.75 8.62 10.03
CA SER A 210 9.29 8.31 8.68
C SER A 210 8.57 6.96 8.56
N GLY A 211 8.54 6.14 9.62
CA GLY A 211 7.88 4.83 9.65
C GLY A 211 8.52 3.88 10.66
N ALA A 212 7.93 2.71 10.86
CA ALA A 212 8.39 1.70 11.82
C ALA A 212 9.86 1.32 11.64
N THR A 213 10.33 1.22 10.39
CA THR A 213 11.75 0.91 10.12
C THR A 213 12.67 1.97 10.70
N GLU A 214 12.37 3.26 10.50
CA GLU A 214 13.18 4.34 11.10
C GLU A 214 13.02 4.37 12.61
N SER A 215 11.81 4.17 13.13
CA SER A 215 11.56 4.08 14.58
C SER A 215 12.44 3.02 15.25
N LEU A 216 12.50 1.82 14.69
CA LEU A 216 13.29 0.71 15.23
C LEU A 216 14.80 0.95 15.09
N ASN A 217 15.24 1.54 13.98
CA ASN A 217 16.63 1.97 13.81
C ASN A 217 17.02 3.08 14.79
N GLN A 218 16.13 4.04 15.00
CA GLN A 218 16.35 5.11 16.00
C GLN A 218 16.42 4.54 17.41
N ALA A 219 15.53 3.62 17.77
CA ALA A 219 15.57 2.92 19.05
C ALA A 219 16.91 2.18 19.22
N ALA A 220 17.38 1.45 18.21
CA ALA A 220 18.66 0.74 18.27
C ALA A 220 19.85 1.70 18.39
N ARG A 221 19.83 2.88 17.73
CA ARG A 221 20.88 3.90 17.90
C ARG A 221 20.86 4.51 19.30
N ILE A 222 19.68 4.87 19.82
CA ILE A 222 19.50 5.41 21.16
C ILE A 222 19.97 4.41 22.21
N LEU A 223 19.61 3.14 22.07
CA LEU A 223 19.94 2.09 23.03
C LEU A 223 21.37 1.56 22.89
N SER A 224 22.15 2.04 21.93
CA SER A 224 23.54 1.60 21.77
C SER A 224 24.42 1.90 22.99
N ASP A 225 24.10 2.94 23.76
CA ASP A 225 24.82 3.30 24.98
C ASP A 225 24.54 2.34 26.15
N PHE A 226 23.48 1.54 26.05
CA PHE A 226 23.08 0.55 27.06
C PHE A 226 23.61 -0.86 26.79
N VAL A 227 24.35 -1.06 25.69
CA VAL A 227 24.88 -2.35 25.27
C VAL A 227 26.40 -2.30 25.22
N SER A 228 27.04 -3.28 25.85
CA SER A 228 28.49 -3.44 25.93
C SER A 228 28.90 -4.83 25.46
N GLU A 229 30.22 -5.08 25.33
CA GLU A 229 30.76 -6.37 25.00
C GLU A 229 30.35 -7.44 26.05
N GLY A 230 29.87 -8.57 25.57
CA GLY A 230 29.40 -9.68 26.41
C GLY A 230 27.95 -9.59 26.87
N ASP A 231 27.27 -8.48 26.61
CA ASP A 231 25.81 -8.36 26.82
C ASP A 231 25.03 -9.15 25.77
N GLU A 232 23.73 -9.33 26.00
CA GLU A 232 22.82 -10.06 25.12
C GLU A 232 21.68 -9.18 24.64
N ILE A 233 21.34 -9.33 23.35
CA ILE A 233 20.12 -8.79 22.74
C ILE A 233 19.26 -9.98 22.35
N LEU A 234 18.06 -10.07 22.91
CA LEU A 234 17.14 -11.18 22.69
C LEU A 234 16.04 -10.76 21.71
N THR A 235 15.81 -11.59 20.71
CA THR A 235 14.77 -11.38 19.67
C THR A 235 14.20 -12.72 19.24
N THR A 236 13.28 -12.72 18.23
CA THR A 236 12.64 -13.95 17.75
C THR A 236 12.89 -14.21 16.27
N VAL A 237 12.64 -15.43 15.82
CA VAL A 237 12.60 -15.75 14.37
C VAL A 237 11.42 -15.08 13.65
N TYR A 238 10.41 -14.63 14.38
CA TYR A 238 9.16 -14.07 13.82
C TYR A 238 9.26 -12.61 13.37
N GLU A 239 10.43 -12.00 13.58
CA GLU A 239 10.61 -10.57 13.34
C GLU A 239 10.64 -10.24 11.85
N HIS A 240 9.97 -9.14 11.51
CA HIS A 240 10.24 -8.46 10.24
C HIS A 240 11.70 -7.98 10.21
N HIS A 241 12.33 -7.92 9.02
CA HIS A 241 13.71 -7.44 8.89
C HIS A 241 13.96 -6.10 9.59
N SER A 242 12.97 -5.22 9.65
CA SER A 242 13.09 -3.92 10.34
C SER A 242 13.27 -4.05 11.86
N ASN A 243 12.79 -5.14 12.47
CA ASN A 243 12.96 -5.44 13.89
C ASN A 243 13.97 -6.57 14.16
N PHE A 244 14.68 -7.04 13.16
CA PHE A 244 15.74 -8.03 13.29
C PHE A 244 17.12 -7.41 13.02
N LEU A 245 17.27 -6.76 11.84
CA LEU A 245 18.58 -6.28 11.38
C LEU A 245 19.18 -5.18 12.27
N PRO A 246 18.46 -4.19 12.80
CA PRO A 246 19.04 -3.19 13.67
C PRO A 246 19.70 -3.78 14.91
N TRP A 247 19.07 -4.79 15.51
CA TRP A 247 19.57 -5.48 16.70
C TRP A 247 20.75 -6.37 16.40
N GLN A 248 20.72 -7.10 15.28
CA GLN A 248 21.86 -7.89 14.80
C GLN A 248 23.08 -6.98 14.56
N GLN A 249 22.88 -5.84 13.89
CA GLN A 249 23.96 -4.89 13.63
C GLN A 249 24.47 -4.20 14.90
N LEU A 250 23.59 -3.92 15.87
CA LEU A 250 23.98 -3.37 17.16
C LEU A 250 24.83 -4.38 17.93
N ALA A 251 24.38 -5.64 18.02
CA ALA A 251 25.15 -6.71 18.68
C ALA A 251 26.56 -6.84 18.07
N LEU A 252 26.65 -6.94 16.74
CA LEU A 252 27.94 -7.04 16.04
C LEU A 252 28.88 -5.86 16.34
N ARG A 253 28.36 -4.61 16.34
CA ARG A 253 29.18 -3.42 16.59
C ARG A 253 29.66 -3.30 18.02
N LYS A 254 28.88 -3.84 18.98
CA LYS A 254 29.17 -3.74 20.43
C LYS A 254 29.88 -4.95 20.99
N GLY A 255 30.11 -6.01 20.21
CA GLY A 255 30.63 -7.27 20.72
C GLY A 255 29.65 -8.01 21.64
N ALA A 256 28.36 -7.68 21.51
CA ALA A 256 27.26 -8.35 22.22
C ALA A 256 26.77 -9.58 21.43
N THR A 257 26.03 -10.46 22.10
CA THR A 257 25.45 -11.65 21.46
C THR A 257 24.00 -11.42 21.09
N LEU A 258 23.64 -11.68 19.82
CA LEU A 258 22.24 -11.76 19.43
C LEU A 258 21.68 -13.15 19.74
N ILE A 259 20.74 -13.24 20.65
CA ILE A 259 20.02 -14.47 21.00
C ILE A 259 18.69 -14.48 20.24
N VAL A 260 18.42 -15.57 19.48
CA VAL A 260 17.19 -15.69 18.69
C VAL A 260 16.33 -16.82 19.24
N ALA A 261 15.12 -16.50 19.64
CA ALA A 261 14.13 -17.45 20.14
C ALA A 261 13.18 -17.93 19.04
N THR A 262 12.68 -19.16 19.19
CA THR A 262 11.80 -19.83 18.22
C THR A 262 10.35 -19.95 18.70
N SER A 263 10.07 -19.57 19.96
CA SER A 263 8.71 -19.46 20.53
C SER A 263 8.72 -18.45 21.68
N ALA A 264 7.56 -18.14 22.24
CA ALA A 264 7.43 -17.28 23.41
C ALA A 264 8.06 -17.95 24.66
N GLU A 265 7.84 -19.24 24.83
CA GLU A 265 8.41 -20.06 25.92
C GLU A 265 9.95 -20.15 25.79
N ASP A 266 10.44 -20.32 24.57
CA ASP A 266 11.87 -20.32 24.28
C ASP A 266 12.49 -18.95 24.57
N LEU A 267 11.79 -17.86 24.26
CA LEU A 267 12.22 -16.50 24.59
C LEU A 267 12.35 -16.32 26.11
N GLU A 268 11.35 -16.72 26.89
CA GLU A 268 11.41 -16.62 28.34
C GLU A 268 12.59 -17.45 28.93
N SER A 269 12.81 -18.65 28.40
CA SER A 269 13.90 -19.53 28.86
C SER A 269 15.30 -18.98 28.58
N LYS A 270 15.42 -18.08 27.59
CA LYS A 270 16.67 -17.43 27.17
C LYS A 270 16.93 -16.08 27.84
N LEU A 271 15.97 -15.55 28.62
CA LEU A 271 16.21 -14.35 29.42
C LEU A 271 17.27 -14.62 30.49
N SER A 272 18.25 -13.72 30.60
CA SER A 272 19.34 -13.79 31.54
C SER A 272 19.65 -12.42 32.15
N ASP A 273 20.53 -12.38 33.14
CA ASP A 273 21.08 -11.15 33.74
C ASP A 273 21.96 -10.33 32.77
N LYS A 274 22.39 -10.95 31.66
CA LYS A 274 23.13 -10.30 30.58
C LYS A 274 22.20 -9.68 29.52
N THR A 275 20.93 -10.04 29.50
CA THR A 275 19.96 -9.51 28.52
C THR A 275 19.74 -8.03 28.78
N ARG A 276 20.09 -7.16 27.82
CA ARG A 276 19.88 -5.70 27.88
C ARG A 276 18.67 -5.25 27.10
N ILE A 277 18.37 -5.92 26.00
CA ILE A 277 17.27 -5.56 25.11
C ILE A 277 16.49 -6.84 24.74
N VAL A 278 15.16 -6.73 24.78
CA VAL A 278 14.23 -7.69 24.22
C VAL A 278 13.45 -7.01 23.09
N ALA A 279 13.69 -7.43 21.85
CA ALA A 279 13.02 -6.91 20.67
C ALA A 279 12.03 -7.95 20.12
N ILE A 280 10.73 -7.60 20.08
CA ILE A 280 9.67 -8.53 19.70
C ILE A 280 8.59 -7.87 18.85
N THR A 281 8.07 -8.59 17.85
CA THR A 281 6.89 -8.19 17.10
C THR A 281 5.61 -8.43 17.93
N HIS A 282 4.68 -7.48 17.87
CA HIS A 282 3.36 -7.64 18.51
C HIS A 282 2.43 -8.55 17.68
N CYS A 283 2.57 -8.50 16.33
CA CYS A 283 1.82 -9.33 15.40
C CYS A 283 2.68 -9.68 14.19
N SER A 284 2.77 -10.97 13.88
CA SER A 284 3.55 -11.46 12.75
C SER A 284 2.94 -11.02 11.42
N ASN A 285 3.77 -10.45 10.55
CA ASN A 285 3.37 -10.07 9.20
C ASN A 285 3.29 -11.26 8.21
N VAL A 286 3.69 -12.46 8.65
CA VAL A 286 3.62 -13.70 7.87
C VAL A 286 2.52 -14.61 8.38
N LEU A 287 2.53 -14.92 9.68
CA LEU A 287 1.55 -15.81 10.30
C LEU A 287 0.22 -15.11 10.61
N GLY A 288 0.26 -13.78 10.75
CA GLY A 288 -0.89 -12.98 11.15
C GLY A 288 -1.29 -13.15 12.63
N THR A 289 -0.51 -13.87 13.41
CA THR A 289 -0.80 -14.18 14.82
C THR A 289 -0.17 -13.16 15.77
N TYR A 290 -0.80 -12.98 16.92
CA TYR A 290 -0.35 -12.05 17.97
C TYR A 290 0.52 -12.77 19.00
N PHE A 291 1.49 -12.02 19.54
CA PHE A 291 2.27 -12.40 20.72
C PHE A 291 1.73 -11.69 21.96
N ASP A 292 1.78 -12.35 23.12
CA ASP A 292 1.49 -11.71 24.40
C ASP A 292 2.67 -10.82 24.83
N VAL A 293 2.76 -9.66 24.14
CA VAL A 293 3.84 -8.70 24.40
C VAL A 293 3.78 -8.10 25.80
N LYS A 294 2.59 -8.05 26.42
CA LYS A 294 2.42 -7.60 27.82
C LYS A 294 3.17 -8.52 28.77
N HIS A 295 2.99 -9.82 28.63
CA HIS A 295 3.68 -10.81 29.43
C HIS A 295 5.20 -10.74 29.21
N ILE A 296 5.64 -10.67 27.94
CA ILE A 296 7.08 -10.61 27.61
C ILE A 296 7.73 -9.32 28.11
N CYS A 297 7.08 -8.16 27.99
CA CYS A 297 7.59 -6.90 28.54
C CYS A 297 7.74 -6.95 30.05
N LYS A 298 6.79 -7.60 30.74
CA LYS A 298 6.89 -7.85 32.17
C LYS A 298 8.13 -8.70 32.51
N LYS A 299 8.35 -9.81 31.77
CA LYS A 299 9.51 -10.69 31.96
C LYS A 299 10.83 -9.98 31.67
N ALA A 300 10.91 -9.20 30.59
CA ALA A 300 12.08 -8.38 30.30
C ALA A 300 12.41 -7.42 31.45
N ARG A 301 11.40 -6.78 32.02
CA ARG A 301 11.59 -5.85 33.17
C ARG A 301 12.05 -6.56 34.43
N GLU A 302 11.58 -7.79 34.70
CA GLU A 302 12.01 -8.60 35.84
C GLU A 302 13.50 -8.91 35.78
N THR A 303 14.12 -8.97 34.58
CA THR A 303 15.57 -9.17 34.37
C THR A 303 16.33 -7.85 34.19
N GLY A 304 15.66 -6.70 34.18
CA GLY A 304 16.26 -5.39 33.94
C GLY A 304 16.51 -5.08 32.45
N ALA A 305 16.00 -5.88 31.53
CA ALA A 305 16.11 -5.64 30.10
C ALA A 305 15.08 -4.60 29.61
N ILE A 306 15.46 -3.83 28.58
CA ILE A 306 14.60 -2.86 27.91
C ILE A 306 13.79 -3.55 26.82
N SER A 307 12.47 -3.37 26.82
CA SER A 307 11.56 -3.96 25.87
C SER A 307 11.30 -3.03 24.68
N VAL A 308 11.46 -3.57 23.44
CA VAL A 308 11.14 -2.86 22.19
C VAL A 308 10.14 -3.67 21.39
N VAL A 309 8.97 -3.09 21.15
CA VAL A 309 7.85 -3.78 20.49
C VAL A 309 7.63 -3.22 19.09
N ASP A 310 7.71 -4.08 18.07
CA ASP A 310 7.27 -3.76 16.72
C ASP A 310 5.76 -3.95 16.61
N GLY A 311 5.02 -2.85 16.64
CA GLY A 311 3.57 -2.79 16.52
C GLY A 311 3.06 -2.56 15.10
N ALA A 312 3.91 -2.66 14.08
CA ALA A 312 3.58 -2.26 12.72
C ALA A 312 2.36 -2.99 12.12
N GLN A 313 2.15 -4.26 12.44
CA GLN A 313 0.94 -4.98 12.05
C GLN A 313 -0.18 -4.81 13.08
N ALA A 314 0.14 -4.87 14.37
CA ALA A 314 -0.86 -4.84 15.42
C ALA A 314 -1.69 -3.56 15.43
N ILE A 315 -1.09 -2.39 15.20
CA ILE A 315 -1.77 -1.09 15.16
C ILE A 315 -2.88 -1.04 14.09
N ALA A 316 -2.73 -1.81 13.00
CA ALA A 316 -3.71 -1.88 11.92
C ALA A 316 -4.94 -2.72 12.27
N HIS A 317 -4.87 -3.57 13.27
CA HIS A 317 -5.88 -4.61 13.55
C HIS A 317 -6.27 -4.70 15.03
N SER A 318 -5.73 -3.83 15.87
CA SER A 318 -6.06 -3.74 17.30
C SER A 318 -5.79 -2.33 17.81
N HIS A 319 -6.27 -2.05 19.03
CA HIS A 319 -6.02 -0.81 19.74
C HIS A 319 -5.03 -1.10 20.89
N PRO A 320 -3.73 -0.86 20.69
CA PRO A 320 -2.76 -1.13 21.73
C PRO A 320 -2.86 -0.08 22.85
N ASP A 321 -3.13 -0.52 24.06
CA ASP A 321 -2.99 0.29 25.27
C ASP A 321 -1.55 0.16 25.79
N LEU A 322 -0.72 1.18 25.56
CA LEU A 322 0.70 1.12 25.91
C LEU A 322 0.97 1.18 27.43
N LYS A 323 0.03 1.70 28.23
CA LYS A 323 0.11 1.60 29.68
C LYS A 323 -0.16 0.19 30.17
N GLU A 324 -1.10 -0.52 29.52
CA GLU A 324 -1.40 -1.90 29.85
C GLU A 324 -0.29 -2.86 29.36
N ILE A 325 0.22 -2.67 28.14
CA ILE A 325 1.35 -3.44 27.59
C ILE A 325 2.61 -3.20 28.42
N ASP A 326 2.80 -1.96 28.87
CA ASP A 326 3.90 -1.52 29.71
C ASP A 326 5.29 -1.78 29.10
N CYS A 327 5.38 -1.60 27.77
CA CYS A 327 6.64 -1.66 27.03
C CYS A 327 7.45 -0.37 27.18
N ASP A 328 8.75 -0.46 26.92
CA ASP A 328 9.65 0.70 26.99
C ASP A 328 9.68 1.47 25.67
N PHE A 329 9.60 0.74 24.53
CA PHE A 329 9.51 1.29 23.19
C PHE A 329 8.41 0.58 22.39
N TYR A 330 7.68 1.35 21.54
CA TYR A 330 6.70 0.81 20.61
C TYR A 330 6.80 1.54 19.27
N ALA A 331 6.87 0.78 18.17
CA ALA A 331 7.10 1.35 16.84
C ALA A 331 6.00 0.95 15.85
N PHE A 332 5.53 1.90 15.01
CA PHE A 332 4.61 1.57 13.93
C PHE A 332 4.66 2.58 12.77
N SER A 333 4.01 2.22 11.65
CA SER A 333 3.92 3.03 10.42
C SER A 333 2.49 3.45 10.11
N GLY A 334 2.32 4.69 9.64
CA GLY A 334 1.02 5.23 9.27
C GLY A 334 0.40 4.56 8.03
N HIS A 335 1.20 4.16 7.06
CA HIS A 335 0.68 3.58 5.80
C HIS A 335 -0.04 2.23 5.98
N LYS A 336 0.10 1.56 7.12
CA LYS A 336 -0.61 0.31 7.42
C LYS A 336 -2.00 0.51 8.02
N ILE A 337 -2.30 1.73 8.46
CA ILE A 337 -3.59 2.08 9.07
C ILE A 337 -4.43 3.04 8.22
N GLY A 338 -4.11 3.18 6.94
CA GLY A 338 -4.82 4.08 6.02
C GLY A 338 -4.36 5.54 6.06
N ALA A 339 -3.18 5.83 6.64
CA ALA A 339 -2.47 7.09 6.48
C ALA A 339 -1.46 7.01 5.31
N THR A 340 -0.76 8.10 5.02
CA THR A 340 0.26 8.15 3.97
C THR A 340 1.54 7.41 4.37
N THR A 341 2.37 7.08 3.39
CA THR A 341 3.78 6.72 3.59
C THR A 341 4.58 7.92 4.14
N GLY A 342 5.77 7.67 4.70
CA GLY A 342 6.66 8.73 5.18
C GLY A 342 6.28 9.31 6.54
N ILE A 343 5.40 8.64 7.29
CA ILE A 343 5.05 8.94 8.68
C ILE A 343 4.95 7.67 9.52
N GLY A 344 5.47 7.72 10.73
CA GLY A 344 5.37 6.67 11.74
C GLY A 344 5.59 7.24 13.13
N VAL A 345 5.60 6.38 14.11
CA VAL A 345 5.76 6.73 15.52
C VAL A 345 6.77 5.82 16.18
N LEU A 346 7.61 6.41 17.02
CA LEU A 346 8.35 5.75 18.06
C LEU A 346 7.78 6.25 19.40
N TYR A 347 7.09 5.39 20.12
CA TYR A 347 6.76 5.62 21.53
C TYR A 347 7.98 5.32 22.38
N ILE A 348 8.29 6.20 23.33
CA ILE A 348 9.35 6.04 24.34
C ILE A 348 8.74 6.31 25.71
N LYS A 349 8.81 5.33 26.61
CA LYS A 349 8.25 5.44 27.95
C LYS A 349 8.89 6.57 28.76
N ASP A 350 8.09 7.42 29.40
CA ASP A 350 8.52 8.64 30.10
C ASP A 350 9.69 8.43 31.09
N CYS A 351 9.67 7.33 31.84
CA CYS A 351 10.72 7.05 32.82
C CYS A 351 12.11 6.79 32.21
N LEU A 352 12.18 6.49 30.91
CA LEU A 352 13.44 6.29 30.17
C LEU A 352 13.92 7.57 29.49
N ILE A 353 13.02 8.43 29.05
CA ILE A 353 13.32 9.63 28.23
C ILE A 353 14.49 10.43 28.82
N LYS A 354 14.49 10.66 30.13
CA LYS A 354 15.52 11.45 30.83
C LYS A 354 16.90 10.78 30.88
N LYS A 355 16.97 9.51 30.54
CA LYS A 355 18.22 8.71 30.54
C LYS A 355 18.78 8.51 29.14
N LEU A 356 18.06 8.96 28.10
CA LEU A 356 18.38 8.72 26.71
C LEU A 356 19.01 9.96 26.07
N ASN A 357 19.99 9.71 25.19
CA ASN A 357 20.61 10.74 24.36
C ASN A 357 20.03 10.70 22.95
N PRO A 358 19.89 11.86 22.27
CA PRO A 358 19.55 11.91 20.86
C PRO A 358 20.55 11.11 20.02
N SER A 359 20.06 10.45 18.97
CA SER A 359 20.88 9.65 18.05
C SER A 359 20.96 10.22 16.63
N SER A 360 20.23 11.31 16.38
CA SER A 360 20.24 12.07 15.14
C SER A 360 20.29 13.56 15.49
N PHE A 361 21.07 14.33 14.73
CA PHE A 361 21.36 15.72 15.08
C PHE A 361 21.00 16.65 13.92
N GLY A 362 20.42 17.83 14.24
CA GLY A 362 20.04 18.80 13.22
C GLY A 362 19.28 20.00 13.78
N GLY A 363 18.65 20.74 12.89
CA GLY A 363 17.79 21.85 13.29
C GLY A 363 16.52 21.34 14.00
N GLY A 364 15.90 22.20 14.82
CA GLY A 364 14.62 21.90 15.50
C GLY A 364 14.78 21.36 16.91
N MET A 365 15.83 20.62 17.19
CA MET A 365 16.06 19.89 18.43
C MET A 365 17.01 20.60 19.44
N VAL A 366 17.48 21.79 19.14
CA VAL A 366 18.56 22.47 19.89
C VAL A 366 18.00 23.65 20.68
N LYS A 367 18.24 23.68 21.99
CA LYS A 367 18.00 24.84 22.88
C LYS A 367 19.10 25.90 22.70
N ARG A 368 20.35 25.46 22.75
CA ARG A 368 21.54 26.29 22.61
C ARG A 368 22.65 25.53 21.89
N CYS A 369 23.36 26.22 21.01
CA CYS A 369 24.53 25.65 20.36
C CYS A 369 25.60 26.73 20.19
N SER A 370 26.84 26.40 20.57
CA SER A 370 28.04 27.17 20.32
C SER A 370 29.02 26.31 19.51
N ILE A 371 30.25 26.82 19.32
CA ILE A 371 31.32 26.04 18.66
C ILE A 371 31.72 24.83 19.53
N ASP A 372 31.68 25.00 20.86
CA ASP A 372 32.26 24.04 21.81
C ASP A 372 31.19 23.25 22.58
N ASP A 373 29.92 23.69 22.58
CA ASP A 373 28.88 23.10 23.42
C ASP A 373 27.48 23.19 22.77
N CYS A 374 26.64 22.19 23.06
CA CYS A 374 25.26 22.13 22.59
C CYS A 374 24.34 21.51 23.65
N THR A 375 23.17 22.13 23.84
CA THR A 375 22.10 21.59 24.67
C THR A 375 20.84 21.38 23.83
N PHE A 376 20.12 20.30 24.09
CA PHE A 376 18.97 19.88 23.32
C PHE A 376 17.66 20.28 23.97
N GLU A 377 16.60 20.35 23.16
CA GLU A 377 15.23 20.51 23.63
C GLU A 377 14.80 19.29 24.47
N ASP A 378 13.72 19.47 25.23
CA ASP A 378 13.10 18.34 25.94
C ASP A 378 12.42 17.39 24.95
N ALA A 379 12.13 16.15 25.37
CA ALA A 379 11.36 15.21 24.57
C ALA A 379 9.94 15.77 24.29
N PRO A 380 9.41 15.45 23.11
CA PRO A 380 9.91 14.57 22.08
C PRO A 380 10.89 15.25 21.11
N TYR A 381 11.03 16.58 21.17
CA TYR A 381 11.73 17.42 20.17
C TYR A 381 13.22 17.07 20.02
N CYS A 382 13.88 16.65 21.12
CA CYS A 382 15.28 16.21 21.05
C CYS A 382 15.47 14.96 20.16
N PHE A 383 14.42 14.20 19.87
CA PHE A 383 14.44 13.02 19.02
C PHE A 383 13.92 13.27 17.58
N GLU A 384 13.50 14.51 17.27
CA GLU A 384 12.93 14.91 15.98
C GLU A 384 13.83 15.95 15.29
N ALA A 385 14.97 15.50 14.72
CA ALA A 385 15.87 16.41 14.03
C ALA A 385 15.36 16.83 12.66
N GLY A 386 15.39 18.13 12.36
CA GLY A 386 14.96 18.71 11.08
C GLY A 386 13.52 19.21 11.08
N THR A 387 13.02 19.60 9.89
CA THR A 387 11.60 19.96 9.72
C THR A 387 10.76 18.69 9.69
N PRO A 388 9.79 18.53 10.61
CA PRO A 388 9.02 17.31 10.68
C PRO A 388 8.00 17.20 9.52
N ASN A 389 7.54 15.98 9.26
CA ASN A 389 6.44 15.71 8.33
C ASN A 389 5.09 16.05 8.99
N PHE A 390 4.80 17.36 9.19
CA PHE A 390 3.56 17.81 9.83
C PHE A 390 2.30 17.49 9.02
N VAL A 391 2.41 17.37 7.70
CA VAL A 391 1.31 16.93 6.82
C VAL A 391 1.00 15.45 7.06
N GLY A 392 2.04 14.61 7.12
CA GLY A 392 1.89 13.19 7.45
C GLY A 392 1.34 12.97 8.86
N ALA A 393 1.75 13.79 9.85
CA ALA A 393 1.23 13.74 11.21
C ALA A 393 -0.29 13.98 11.25
N THR A 394 -0.80 14.98 10.51
CA THR A 394 -2.24 15.22 10.36
C THR A 394 -2.95 14.03 9.75
N GLY A 395 -2.37 13.42 8.71
CA GLY A 395 -2.92 12.20 8.10
C GLY A 395 -2.97 11.03 9.08
N LEU A 396 -1.89 10.82 9.84
CA LEU A 396 -1.80 9.77 10.84
C LEU A 396 -2.83 9.93 11.97
N ALA A 397 -2.88 11.12 12.58
CA ALA A 397 -3.84 11.42 13.65
C ALA A 397 -5.30 11.25 13.16
N THR A 398 -5.58 11.65 11.90
CA THR A 398 -6.90 11.49 11.29
C THR A 398 -7.26 10.03 11.09
N ALA A 399 -6.33 9.20 10.58
CA ALA A 399 -6.55 7.76 10.40
C ALA A 399 -6.84 7.07 11.74
N LEU A 400 -6.08 7.37 12.79
CA LEU A 400 -6.29 6.80 14.14
C LEU A 400 -7.64 7.23 14.74
N ARG A 401 -8.01 8.51 14.64
CA ARG A 401 -9.34 8.99 15.09
C ARG A 401 -10.48 8.32 14.34
N HIS A 402 -10.37 8.22 13.00
CA HIS A 402 -11.41 7.56 12.20
C HIS A 402 -11.57 6.09 12.56
N ARG A 403 -10.45 5.41 12.87
CA ARG A 403 -10.45 4.02 13.30
C ARG A 403 -11.09 3.86 14.69
N SER A 404 -10.72 4.69 15.68
CA SER A 404 -11.25 4.60 17.04
C SER A 404 -12.78 4.76 17.15
N MET A 405 -13.39 5.52 16.25
CA MET A 405 -14.85 5.71 16.21
C MET A 405 -15.63 4.46 15.77
N ARG A 406 -14.99 3.47 15.17
CA ARG A 406 -15.62 2.29 14.56
C ARG A 406 -14.94 0.98 14.95
N GLU A 407 -14.10 1.01 15.95
CA GLU A 407 -13.13 -0.05 16.24
C GLU A 407 -13.75 -1.43 16.41
N GLU A 408 -14.79 -1.57 17.22
CA GLU A 408 -15.44 -2.85 17.49
C GLU A 408 -16.04 -3.47 16.22
N ASP A 409 -16.76 -2.66 15.43
CA ASP A 409 -17.35 -3.08 14.16
C ASP A 409 -16.28 -3.52 13.15
N LEU A 410 -15.20 -2.75 13.04
CA LEU A 410 -14.10 -3.04 12.10
C LEU A 410 -13.39 -4.33 12.49
N PHE A 411 -13.12 -4.50 13.78
CA PHE A 411 -12.46 -5.69 14.31
C PHE A 411 -13.29 -6.96 14.09
N LEU A 412 -14.57 -6.95 14.46
CA LEU A 412 -15.48 -8.09 14.29
C LEU A 412 -15.60 -8.48 12.80
N LYS A 413 -15.68 -7.48 11.91
CA LYS A 413 -15.73 -7.72 10.47
C LYS A 413 -14.44 -8.37 9.97
N GLU A 414 -13.26 -7.84 10.34
CA GLU A 414 -11.96 -8.41 9.94
C GLU A 414 -11.79 -9.85 10.42
N GLN A 415 -12.15 -10.15 11.67
CA GLN A 415 -12.08 -11.51 12.21
C GLN A 415 -13.03 -12.47 11.48
N GLY A 416 -14.24 -12.02 11.13
CA GLY A 416 -15.18 -12.78 10.33
C GLY A 416 -14.64 -13.13 8.95
N LEU A 417 -14.07 -12.14 8.25
CA LEU A 417 -13.43 -12.32 6.94
C LEU A 417 -12.22 -13.27 7.00
N MET A 418 -11.35 -13.10 8.02
CA MET A 418 -10.20 -13.99 8.21
C MET A 418 -10.62 -15.43 8.49
N LYS A 419 -11.59 -15.65 9.36
CA LYS A 419 -12.11 -16.99 9.63
C LYS A 419 -12.68 -17.64 8.38
N HIS A 420 -13.43 -16.89 7.58
CA HIS A 420 -14.00 -17.35 6.31
C HIS A 420 -12.90 -17.70 5.30
N LEU A 421 -11.91 -16.82 5.13
CA LEU A 421 -10.75 -17.03 4.25
C LEU A 421 -9.95 -18.27 4.65
N VAL A 422 -9.54 -18.37 5.92
CA VAL A 422 -8.70 -19.48 6.39
C VAL A 422 -9.43 -20.81 6.28
N LYS A 423 -10.75 -20.84 6.55
CA LYS A 423 -11.59 -22.01 6.33
C LYS A 423 -11.59 -22.43 4.86
N GLY A 424 -11.87 -21.49 3.93
CA GLY A 424 -11.87 -21.81 2.50
C GLY A 424 -10.51 -22.29 1.99
N LEU A 425 -9.42 -21.68 2.46
CA LEU A 425 -8.06 -22.13 2.12
C LEU A 425 -7.76 -23.54 2.64
N SER A 426 -8.20 -23.87 3.86
CA SER A 426 -7.97 -25.21 4.46
C SER A 426 -8.69 -26.35 3.73
N GLU A 427 -9.70 -26.04 2.94
CA GLU A 427 -10.47 -27.02 2.14
C GLU A 427 -9.81 -27.30 0.78
N ILE A 428 -8.78 -26.53 0.38
CA ILE A 428 -8.07 -26.69 -0.89
C ILE A 428 -7.00 -27.80 -0.76
N LYS A 429 -7.15 -28.85 -1.55
CA LYS A 429 -6.21 -29.99 -1.54
C LYS A 429 -4.80 -29.56 -1.99
N GLY A 430 -3.77 -29.98 -1.24
CA GLY A 430 -2.37 -29.66 -1.54
C GLY A 430 -1.94 -28.25 -1.12
N LEU A 431 -2.84 -27.47 -0.49
CA LEU A 431 -2.51 -26.18 0.10
C LEU A 431 -2.14 -26.37 1.57
N HIS A 432 -1.03 -25.76 1.98
CA HIS A 432 -0.49 -25.81 3.33
C HIS A 432 -0.48 -24.40 3.93
N LEU A 433 -1.37 -24.15 4.88
CA LEU A 433 -1.41 -22.92 5.66
C LEU A 433 -0.22 -22.85 6.62
N LEU A 434 0.44 -21.68 6.73
CA LEU A 434 1.49 -21.44 7.72
C LEU A 434 0.91 -21.17 9.12
N SER A 435 -0.36 -20.78 9.20
CA SER A 435 -1.12 -20.62 10.44
C SER A 435 -2.61 -20.78 10.16
N ASP A 436 -3.32 -21.46 11.06
CA ASP A 436 -4.77 -21.67 11.07
C ASP A 436 -5.44 -21.11 12.34
N ALA A 437 -4.79 -20.18 13.02
CA ALA A 437 -5.20 -19.61 14.31
C ALA A 437 -6.66 -19.11 14.31
N ALA A 438 -7.15 -18.58 13.18
CA ALA A 438 -8.54 -18.12 13.05
C ALA A 438 -9.57 -19.26 13.18
N LEU A 439 -9.22 -20.51 12.81
CA LEU A 439 -10.10 -21.67 13.00
C LEU A 439 -10.25 -22.03 14.47
N HIS A 440 -9.26 -21.69 15.30
CA HIS A 440 -9.23 -21.93 16.73
C HIS A 440 -9.71 -20.72 17.56
N ASN A 441 -10.43 -19.78 16.91
CA ASN A 441 -10.93 -18.54 17.51
C ASN A 441 -9.83 -17.63 18.08
N GLN A 442 -8.60 -17.75 17.57
CA GLN A 442 -7.50 -16.83 17.87
C GLN A 442 -7.47 -15.69 16.84
N LYS A 443 -6.95 -14.54 17.24
CA LYS A 443 -6.78 -13.39 16.35
C LYS A 443 -5.76 -13.70 15.25
N GLN A 444 -6.17 -13.49 14.00
CA GLN A 444 -5.31 -13.62 12.82
C GLN A 444 -5.62 -12.48 11.83
N VAL A 445 -4.59 -11.87 11.23
CA VAL A 445 -4.75 -10.69 10.37
C VAL A 445 -4.33 -10.92 8.91
N CYS A 446 -3.64 -12.01 8.64
CA CYS A 446 -3.32 -12.45 7.28
C CYS A 446 -3.18 -13.97 7.24
N ALA A 447 -3.31 -14.56 6.05
CA ALA A 447 -3.10 -15.97 5.80
C ALA A 447 -1.95 -16.13 4.80
N SER A 448 -0.89 -16.83 5.21
CA SER A 448 0.19 -17.23 4.31
C SER A 448 0.12 -18.73 4.07
N PHE A 449 0.41 -19.14 2.82
CA PHE A 449 0.34 -20.54 2.42
C PHE A 449 1.34 -20.90 1.32
N THR A 450 1.63 -22.18 1.21
CA THR A 450 2.29 -22.81 0.07
C THR A 450 1.35 -23.82 -0.59
N VAL A 451 1.65 -24.22 -1.82
CA VAL A 451 0.88 -25.25 -2.53
C VAL A 451 1.86 -26.24 -3.16
N GLU A 452 1.59 -27.53 -3.00
CA GLU A 452 2.38 -28.60 -3.61
C GLU A 452 2.35 -28.48 -5.14
N GLY A 453 3.53 -28.52 -5.79
CA GLY A 453 3.67 -28.45 -7.24
C GLY A 453 3.35 -27.09 -7.86
N ALA A 454 3.19 -26.02 -7.08
CA ALA A 454 2.94 -24.69 -7.61
C ALA A 454 3.84 -23.63 -6.96
N HIS A 455 4.54 -22.86 -7.79
CA HIS A 455 5.42 -21.81 -7.29
C HIS A 455 4.60 -20.58 -6.86
N PRO A 456 4.84 -19.99 -5.67
CA PRO A 456 4.07 -18.85 -5.15
C PRO A 456 4.02 -17.61 -6.07
N TYR A 457 5.07 -17.34 -6.84
CA TYR A 457 5.08 -16.24 -7.81
C TYR A 457 4.12 -16.49 -8.98
N ASP A 458 4.02 -17.73 -9.48
CA ASP A 458 3.11 -18.08 -10.57
C ASP A 458 1.66 -17.94 -10.11
N ILE A 459 1.35 -18.40 -8.89
CA ILE A 459 0.04 -18.23 -8.27
C ILE A 459 -0.33 -16.75 -8.19
N ALA A 460 0.56 -15.92 -7.64
CA ALA A 460 0.29 -14.48 -7.47
C ALA A 460 0.13 -13.77 -8.83
N MET A 461 0.96 -14.10 -9.82
CA MET A 461 0.88 -13.52 -11.16
C MET A 461 -0.43 -13.90 -11.88
N LEU A 462 -0.87 -15.14 -11.76
CA LEU A 462 -2.14 -15.59 -12.37
C LEU A 462 -3.36 -15.02 -11.64
N LEU A 463 -3.30 -14.85 -10.31
CA LEU A 463 -4.33 -14.16 -9.53
C LEU A 463 -4.45 -12.68 -9.92
N ASP A 464 -3.33 -11.99 -10.18
CA ASP A 464 -3.34 -10.61 -10.70
C ASP A 464 -4.10 -10.51 -12.02
N LYS A 465 -3.87 -11.46 -12.96
CA LYS A 465 -4.62 -11.54 -14.22
C LYS A 465 -6.14 -11.76 -14.03
N LYS A 466 -6.53 -12.31 -12.88
CA LYS A 466 -7.94 -12.48 -12.48
C LYS A 466 -8.47 -11.33 -11.62
N GLY A 467 -7.68 -10.26 -11.42
CA GLY A 467 -8.08 -9.07 -10.69
C GLY A 467 -7.90 -9.16 -9.17
N PHE A 468 -7.01 -10.01 -8.66
CA PHE A 468 -6.72 -10.14 -7.23
C PHE A 468 -5.27 -9.77 -6.91
N ALA A 469 -5.07 -8.77 -6.04
CA ALA A 469 -3.75 -8.42 -5.52
C ALA A 469 -3.43 -9.21 -4.27
N VAL A 470 -2.44 -10.09 -4.36
CA VAL A 470 -1.86 -10.81 -3.23
C VAL A 470 -0.35 -10.63 -3.24
N ARG A 471 0.32 -10.96 -2.16
CA ARG A 471 1.78 -10.92 -2.10
C ARG A 471 2.37 -12.32 -2.19
N SER A 472 3.50 -12.45 -2.90
CA SER A 472 4.33 -13.66 -2.87
C SER A 472 5.77 -13.32 -2.48
N GLY A 473 6.48 -14.27 -1.88
CA GLY A 473 7.89 -14.15 -1.51
C GLY A 473 8.19 -14.50 -0.06
N MET A 474 9.29 -13.93 0.46
CA MET A 474 9.80 -14.16 1.83
C MET A 474 9.21 -13.18 2.85
N HIS A 475 8.37 -12.24 2.45
CA HIS A 475 7.65 -11.25 3.27
C HIS A 475 8.53 -10.44 4.22
N CYS A 476 9.80 -10.20 3.88
CA CYS A 476 10.80 -9.55 4.74
C CYS A 476 10.96 -10.22 6.12
N ALA A 477 10.82 -11.54 6.20
CA ALA A 477 10.93 -12.35 7.41
C ALA A 477 11.74 -13.63 7.14
N MET A 478 12.92 -13.47 6.53
CA MET A 478 13.78 -14.61 6.16
C MET A 478 14.12 -15.55 7.33
N PRO A 479 14.40 -15.07 8.56
CA PRO A 479 14.63 -15.96 9.70
C PRO A 479 13.46 -16.92 9.96
N LEU A 480 12.21 -16.41 9.88
CA LEU A 480 11.01 -17.24 10.03
C LEU A 480 10.86 -18.23 8.88
N MET A 481 11.01 -17.77 7.63
CA MET A 481 10.89 -18.65 6.47
C MET A 481 11.91 -19.78 6.49
N THR A 482 13.16 -19.49 6.88
CA THR A 482 14.20 -20.50 7.08
C THR A 482 13.84 -21.47 8.21
N HIS A 483 13.33 -20.97 9.34
CA HIS A 483 12.90 -21.80 10.48
C HIS A 483 11.77 -22.77 10.09
N LEU A 484 10.83 -22.32 9.23
CA LEU A 484 9.75 -23.15 8.70
C LEU A 484 10.18 -24.07 7.54
N GLY A 485 11.42 -23.95 7.04
CA GLY A 485 11.89 -24.71 5.87
C GLY A 485 11.21 -24.30 4.56
N ILE A 486 10.77 -23.05 4.44
CA ILE A 486 9.99 -22.52 3.32
C ILE A 486 10.80 -21.40 2.65
N GLU A 487 10.99 -21.45 1.33
CA GLU A 487 11.64 -20.37 0.59
C GLU A 487 10.70 -19.21 0.29
N HIS A 488 9.48 -19.51 -0.20
CA HIS A 488 8.50 -18.51 -0.61
C HIS A 488 7.09 -18.96 -0.23
N ALA A 489 6.21 -17.99 0.09
CA ALA A 489 4.80 -18.23 0.33
C ALA A 489 3.92 -17.19 -0.37
N VAL A 490 2.67 -17.52 -0.62
CA VAL A 490 1.63 -16.54 -0.97
C VAL A 490 1.02 -16.04 0.33
N ARG A 491 0.84 -14.72 0.45
CA ARG A 491 0.13 -14.09 1.58
C ARG A 491 -1.10 -13.33 1.11
N VAL A 492 -2.20 -13.55 1.78
CA VAL A 492 -3.49 -12.89 1.59
C VAL A 492 -3.82 -12.13 2.88
N SER A 493 -4.08 -10.85 2.78
CA SER A 493 -4.39 -9.99 3.91
C SER A 493 -5.57 -9.08 3.59
N PRO A 494 -6.81 -9.54 3.86
CA PRO A 494 -8.01 -8.73 3.75
C PRO A 494 -8.02 -7.66 4.85
N SER A 495 -8.84 -6.63 4.66
CA SER A 495 -9.17 -5.64 5.67
C SER A 495 -10.68 -5.50 5.80
N TYR A 496 -11.15 -4.71 6.75
CA TYR A 496 -12.57 -4.38 6.91
C TYR A 496 -13.22 -3.80 5.64
N ARG A 497 -12.45 -3.33 4.65
CA ARG A 497 -12.95 -2.81 3.36
C ARG A 497 -13.42 -3.93 2.44
N ASN A 498 -12.90 -5.13 2.61
CA ASN A 498 -13.28 -6.28 1.81
C ASN A 498 -14.65 -6.84 2.23
N THR A 499 -15.22 -7.67 1.38
CA THR A 499 -16.49 -8.36 1.62
C THR A 499 -16.31 -9.88 1.58
N THR A 500 -17.30 -10.60 2.10
CA THR A 500 -17.31 -12.08 2.06
C THR A 500 -17.37 -12.58 0.61
N GLU A 501 -18.13 -11.90 -0.24
CA GLU A 501 -18.25 -12.21 -1.67
C GLU A 501 -16.92 -12.03 -2.41
N GLU A 502 -16.11 -11.04 -2.03
CA GLU A 502 -14.75 -10.88 -2.58
C GLU A 502 -13.83 -12.02 -2.18
N ILE A 503 -13.95 -12.51 -0.93
CA ILE A 503 -13.20 -13.69 -0.45
C ILE A 503 -13.65 -14.96 -1.19
N ASP A 504 -14.96 -15.17 -1.40
CA ASP A 504 -15.48 -16.30 -2.14
C ASP A 504 -14.97 -16.31 -3.59
N ARG A 505 -15.01 -15.17 -4.25
CA ARG A 505 -14.45 -14.98 -5.60
C ARG A 505 -12.94 -15.24 -5.65
N PHE A 506 -12.21 -14.79 -4.64
CA PHE A 506 -10.78 -15.07 -4.51
C PHE A 506 -10.52 -16.58 -4.39
N LEU A 507 -11.23 -17.28 -3.52
CA LEU A 507 -11.10 -18.73 -3.33
C LEU A 507 -11.40 -19.51 -4.61
N GLN A 508 -12.44 -19.12 -5.35
CA GLN A 508 -12.75 -19.69 -6.65
C GLN A 508 -11.63 -19.44 -7.66
N ALA A 509 -11.17 -18.19 -7.78
CA ALA A 509 -10.08 -17.82 -8.68
C ALA A 509 -8.78 -18.56 -8.35
N LEU A 510 -8.48 -18.75 -7.07
CA LEU A 510 -7.33 -19.53 -6.62
C LEU A 510 -7.43 -20.99 -7.06
N GLN A 511 -8.57 -21.64 -6.90
CA GLN A 511 -8.78 -23.02 -7.37
C GLN A 511 -8.56 -23.15 -8.89
N GLU A 512 -9.06 -22.20 -9.68
CA GLU A 512 -8.86 -22.16 -11.13
C GLU A 512 -7.37 -21.97 -11.49
N VAL A 513 -6.66 -21.10 -10.77
CA VAL A 513 -5.21 -20.87 -10.95
C VAL A 513 -4.42 -22.14 -10.62
N LEU A 514 -4.76 -22.83 -9.55
CA LEU A 514 -4.09 -24.06 -9.13
C LEU A 514 -4.28 -25.20 -10.15
N LEU A 515 -5.43 -25.27 -10.82
CA LEU A 515 -5.63 -26.21 -11.93
C LEU A 515 -4.68 -25.95 -13.11
N ILE A 516 -4.21 -24.72 -13.29
CA ILE A 516 -3.23 -24.35 -14.33
C ILE A 516 -1.82 -24.70 -13.84
N CYS A 517 -1.45 -24.25 -12.62
CA CYS A 517 -0.11 -24.44 -12.07
C CYS A 517 0.26 -25.92 -11.86
N CYS A 518 -0.68 -26.74 -11.35
CA CYS A 518 -0.41 -28.14 -11.01
C CYS A 518 -0.55 -29.12 -12.21
N ARG A 519 -1.04 -28.65 -13.38
CA ARG A 519 -1.07 -29.46 -14.61
C ARG A 519 0.24 -29.45 -15.41
N SER A 520 1.18 -28.59 -15.08
CA SER A 520 2.45 -28.45 -15.81
C SER A 520 3.50 -29.51 -15.49
N ASP A 521 3.27 -30.38 -14.51
CA ASP A 521 4.17 -31.50 -14.21
C ASP A 521 3.76 -32.77 -14.95
N GLY A 522 3.94 -32.71 -16.26
CA GLY A 522 4.28 -33.86 -17.10
C GLY A 522 3.29 -35.02 -17.22
N THR A 523 2.57 -35.02 -18.32
CA THR A 523 2.69 -36.13 -19.32
C THR A 523 2.03 -35.69 -20.61
N PRO A 524 2.56 -36.13 -21.78
CA PRO A 524 2.20 -35.64 -23.12
C PRO A 524 0.76 -35.92 -23.50
#